data_6fade69e0d31b7bb13f599d934ca3fa6
#
_entry.id   6fade69e0d31b7bb13f599d934ca3fa6
#
_cell.length_a   1.000
_cell.length_b   1.000
_cell.length_c   1.000
_cell.angle_alpha   90.00
_cell.angle_beta   90.00
_cell.angle_gamma   90.00
#
_symmetry.space_group_name_H-M   'P 1'
#
loop_
_entity.id
_entity.type
_entity.pdbx_description
1 polymer ?
#
loop_
_entity_poly.entity_id
_entity_poly.type
_entity_poly.pdbx_seq_one_letter_code
_entity_poly.pdbx_strand_id
1 'polypeptide(L)'
;MTPAALAGFLDWLTTETAPEMQLSTLRAFLFVATRGGCTQKEVEEGLGLSNAAASRNISYWTERRFDREPGKGFIKREEDDYDRRSKRLTLTKKGEAFYKQIKDHL
;
A
#
# COMPACT_ATOMS: atom_id res chain seq x y z
N MET A 1 7.07 9.79 18.43
CA MET A 1 7.47 8.38 18.38
C MET A 1 8.94 8.26 18.74
N THR A 2 9.27 7.41 19.69
CA THR A 2 10.66 7.17 20.06
C THR A 2 11.34 6.19 19.10
N PRO A 3 12.67 6.16 19.01
CA PRO A 3 13.35 5.16 18.18
C PRO A 3 12.99 3.72 18.58
N ALA A 4 12.83 3.44 19.87
CA ALA A 4 12.42 2.12 20.33
C ALA A 4 11.01 1.76 19.88
N ALA A 5 10.08 2.72 19.93
CA ALA A 5 8.72 2.52 19.46
C ALA A 5 8.69 2.30 17.95
N LEU A 6 9.49 3.05 17.19
CA LEU A 6 9.61 2.86 15.76
C LEU A 6 10.16 1.48 15.42
N ALA A 7 11.21 1.02 16.13
CA ALA A 7 11.76 -0.32 15.93
C ALA A 7 10.71 -1.39 16.19
N GLY A 8 9.96 -1.26 17.27
CA GLY A 8 8.88 -2.20 17.61
C GLY A 8 7.78 -2.23 16.56
N PHE A 9 7.40 -1.06 16.03
CA PHE A 9 6.44 -0.96 14.93
C PHE A 9 6.95 -1.68 13.68
N LEU A 10 8.21 -1.47 13.31
CA LEU A 10 8.78 -2.11 12.13
C LEU A 10 8.91 -3.63 12.31
N ASP A 11 9.24 -4.09 13.51
CA ASP A 11 9.27 -5.52 13.82
C ASP A 11 7.89 -6.15 13.64
N TRP A 12 6.87 -5.51 14.18
CA TRP A 12 5.49 -5.97 13.99
C TRP A 12 5.10 -5.98 12.51
N LEU A 13 5.40 -4.90 11.80
CA LEU A 13 5.05 -4.75 10.40
C LEU A 13 5.65 -5.86 9.55
N THR A 14 6.94 -6.16 9.74
CA THR A 14 7.62 -7.19 8.95
C THR A 14 7.13 -8.59 9.31
N THR A 15 6.62 -8.80 10.51
CA THR A 15 5.97 -10.05 10.89
C THR A 15 4.64 -10.22 10.11
N GLU A 16 3.89 -9.13 9.95
CA GLU A 16 2.59 -9.17 9.26
C GLU A 16 2.74 -9.17 7.74
N THR A 17 3.88 -8.76 7.22
CA THR A 17 4.11 -8.64 5.78
C THR A 17 5.25 -9.54 5.33
N ALA A 18 6.44 -8.98 5.14
CA ALA A 18 7.62 -9.72 4.70
C ALA A 18 8.85 -9.13 5.37
N PRO A 19 9.83 -9.98 5.77
CA PRO A 19 11.04 -9.48 6.44
C PRO A 19 11.84 -8.47 5.62
N GLU A 20 11.74 -8.56 4.31
CA GLU A 20 12.51 -7.71 3.39
C GLU A 20 11.64 -6.74 2.62
N MET A 21 10.50 -6.33 3.18
CA MET A 21 9.61 -5.40 2.50
C MET A 21 10.32 -4.08 2.26
N GLN A 22 10.21 -3.57 1.04
CA GLN A 22 10.81 -2.29 0.67
C GLN A 22 10.04 -1.13 1.27
N LEU A 23 10.75 -0.08 1.62
CA LEU A 23 10.13 1.14 2.15
C LEU A 23 9.11 1.72 1.16
N SER A 24 9.42 1.71 -0.14
CA SER A 24 8.50 2.20 -1.17
C SER A 24 7.18 1.44 -1.19
N THR A 25 7.20 0.16 -0.87
CA THR A 25 5.99 -0.67 -0.80
C THR A 25 5.09 -0.21 0.35
N LEU A 26 5.68 0.04 1.52
CA LEU A 26 4.94 0.58 2.67
C LEU A 26 4.42 1.99 2.37
N ARG A 27 5.25 2.84 1.78
CA ARG A 27 4.85 4.21 1.43
C ARG A 27 3.65 4.22 0.49
N ALA A 28 3.59 3.29 -0.46
CA ALA A 28 2.46 3.18 -1.38
C ALA A 28 1.17 2.88 -0.64
N PHE A 29 1.20 1.94 0.30
CA PHE A 29 0.02 1.63 1.11
C PHE A 29 -0.44 2.85 1.91
N LEU A 30 0.48 3.50 2.61
CA LEU A 30 0.15 4.66 3.44
C LEU A 30 -0.36 5.83 2.60
N PHE A 31 0.16 6.00 1.39
CA PHE A 31 -0.33 7.05 0.49
C PHE A 31 -1.82 6.84 0.19
N VAL A 32 -2.21 5.63 -0.15
CA VAL A 32 -3.61 5.30 -0.42
C VAL A 32 -4.45 5.44 0.85
N ALA A 33 -3.98 4.86 1.95
CA ALA A 33 -4.72 4.83 3.21
C ALA A 33 -4.99 6.22 3.77
N THR A 34 -3.98 7.08 3.79
CA THR A 34 -4.11 8.42 4.37
C THR A 34 -4.97 9.35 3.55
N ARG A 35 -5.17 9.05 2.27
CA ARG A 35 -6.02 9.86 1.38
C ARG A 35 -7.45 9.33 1.26
N GLY A 36 -7.73 8.16 1.85
CA GLY A 36 -9.05 7.55 1.72
C GLY A 36 -9.36 7.10 0.30
N GLY A 37 -8.31 6.79 -0.47
CA GLY A 37 -8.40 6.41 -1.87
C GLY A 37 -7.75 7.44 -2.78
N CYS A 38 -7.25 6.99 -3.91
CA CYS A 38 -6.57 7.84 -4.89
C CYS A 38 -6.39 7.08 -6.20
N THR A 39 -5.81 7.73 -7.21
CA THR A 39 -5.44 7.06 -8.45
C THR A 39 -4.00 6.58 -8.39
N GLN A 40 -3.66 5.61 -9.23
CA GLN A 40 -2.28 5.16 -9.34
C GLN A 40 -1.36 6.29 -9.82
N LYS A 41 -1.87 7.15 -10.70
CA LYS A 41 -1.10 8.30 -11.17
C LYS A 41 -0.73 9.24 -10.03
N GLU A 42 -1.65 9.46 -9.10
CA GLU A 42 -1.37 10.26 -7.90
C GLU A 42 -0.26 9.64 -7.05
N VAL A 43 -0.23 8.30 -6.92
CA VAL A 43 0.86 7.61 -6.23
C VAL A 43 2.19 7.83 -6.94
N GLU A 44 2.21 7.70 -8.27
CA GLU A 44 3.42 7.94 -9.06
C GLU A 44 3.97 9.34 -8.81
N GLU A 45 3.13 10.33 -8.93
CA GLU A 45 3.53 11.74 -8.76
C GLU A 45 3.90 12.05 -7.30
N GLY A 46 3.10 11.59 -6.36
CA GLY A 46 3.31 11.90 -4.94
C GLY A 46 4.53 11.23 -4.34
N LEU A 47 4.90 10.05 -4.81
CA LEU A 47 6.05 9.29 -4.30
C LEU A 47 7.28 9.38 -5.22
N GLY A 48 7.16 10.04 -6.38
CA GLY A 48 8.26 10.13 -7.33
C GLY A 48 8.61 8.78 -7.95
N LEU A 49 7.61 7.94 -8.22
CA LEU A 49 7.82 6.61 -8.77
C LEU A 49 7.43 6.57 -10.24
N SER A 50 8.12 5.72 -11.01
CA SER A 50 7.70 5.42 -12.38
C SER A 50 6.40 4.63 -12.35
N ASN A 51 5.71 4.56 -13.50
CA ASN A 51 4.51 3.75 -13.62
C ASN A 51 4.77 2.29 -13.23
N ALA A 52 5.87 1.72 -13.73
CA ALA A 52 6.22 0.32 -13.43
C ALA A 52 6.50 0.11 -11.95
N ALA A 53 7.25 1.02 -11.32
CA ALA A 53 7.56 0.92 -9.88
C ALA A 53 6.31 1.06 -9.04
N ALA A 54 5.47 2.05 -9.34
CA ALA A 54 4.21 2.25 -8.62
C ALA A 54 3.31 1.02 -8.75
N SER A 55 3.18 0.49 -9.95
CA SER A 55 2.34 -0.68 -10.19
C SER A 55 2.83 -1.89 -9.38
N ARG A 56 4.14 -2.15 -9.34
CA ARG A 56 4.69 -3.26 -8.56
C ARG A 56 4.48 -3.08 -7.06
N ASN A 57 4.71 -1.88 -6.54
CA ASN A 57 4.54 -1.61 -5.13
C ASN A 57 3.07 -1.70 -4.69
N ILE A 58 2.16 -1.23 -5.54
CA ILE A 58 0.74 -1.32 -5.27
C ILE A 58 0.24 -2.76 -5.36
N SER A 59 0.70 -3.53 -6.36
CA SER A 59 0.23 -4.91 -6.57
C SER A 59 0.53 -5.82 -5.39
N TYR A 60 1.58 -5.56 -4.63
CA TYR A 60 1.87 -6.31 -3.40
C TYR A 60 0.68 -6.28 -2.43
N TRP A 61 -0.03 -5.15 -2.38
CA TRP A 61 -1.16 -4.95 -1.47
C TRP A 61 -2.50 -5.38 -2.07
N THR A 62 -2.55 -5.65 -3.38
CA THR A 62 -3.78 -6.12 -4.02
C THR A 62 -3.94 -7.63 -3.80
N GLU A 63 -5.03 -8.17 -4.31
CA GLU A 63 -5.32 -9.59 -4.21
C GLU A 63 -4.27 -10.45 -4.96
N ARG A 64 -3.70 -9.91 -6.03
CA ARG A 64 -2.68 -10.60 -6.83
C ARG A 64 -1.49 -9.71 -7.09
N ARG A 65 -0.31 -10.19 -6.72
CA ARG A 65 0.95 -9.48 -6.93
C ARG A 65 1.34 -9.45 -8.42
N PHE A 66 2.32 -8.61 -8.72
CA PHE A 66 2.89 -8.49 -10.06
C PHE A 66 3.40 -9.83 -10.61
N ASP A 67 4.00 -10.66 -9.76
CA ASP A 67 4.54 -11.97 -10.12
C ASP A 67 3.48 -13.09 -10.11
N ARG A 68 2.21 -12.72 -10.07
CA ARG A 68 1.04 -13.61 -10.02
C ARG A 68 0.90 -14.41 -8.73
N GLU A 69 1.77 -14.19 -7.76
CA GLU A 69 1.59 -14.76 -6.43
C GLU A 69 0.47 -14.04 -5.69
N PRO A 70 -0.13 -14.68 -4.68
CA PRO A 70 -1.16 -14.01 -3.88
C PRO A 70 -0.62 -12.78 -3.18
N GLY A 71 -1.34 -11.67 -3.27
CA GLY A 71 -1.05 -10.45 -2.54
C GLY A 71 -1.76 -10.40 -1.21
N LYS A 72 -1.66 -9.28 -0.51
CA LYS A 72 -2.29 -9.10 0.79
C LYS A 72 -3.81 -8.89 0.72
N GLY A 73 -4.32 -8.42 -0.41
CA GLY A 73 -5.75 -8.14 -0.54
C GLY A 73 -6.20 -6.92 0.26
N PHE A 74 -5.29 -5.97 0.54
CA PHE A 74 -5.58 -4.77 1.32
C PHE A 74 -5.98 -3.59 0.47
N ILE A 75 -5.62 -3.59 -0.81
CA ILE A 75 -5.97 -2.52 -1.76
C ILE A 75 -6.74 -3.14 -2.91
N LYS A 76 -7.83 -2.47 -3.29
CA LYS A 76 -8.61 -2.78 -4.48
C LYS A 76 -8.19 -1.82 -5.58
N ARG A 77 -7.89 -2.34 -6.76
CA ARG A 77 -7.50 -1.54 -7.92
C ARG A 77 -8.51 -1.76 -9.04
N GLU A 78 -9.16 -0.67 -9.44
CA GLU A 78 -10.19 -0.68 -10.48
C GLU A 78 -9.92 0.39 -11.52
N GLU A 79 -10.53 0.25 -12.71
CA GLU A 79 -10.49 1.33 -13.69
C GLU A 79 -11.30 2.51 -13.17
N ASP A 80 -10.79 3.73 -13.40
CA ASP A 80 -11.51 4.95 -13.08
C ASP A 80 -12.66 5.11 -14.09
N ASP A 81 -13.85 5.44 -13.59
CA ASP A 81 -15.03 5.65 -14.43
C ASP A 81 -14.85 6.78 -15.45
N TYR A 82 -14.04 7.77 -15.10
CA TYR A 82 -13.82 8.96 -15.94
C TYR A 82 -12.60 8.86 -16.84
N ASP A 83 -11.62 8.04 -16.48
CA ASP A 83 -10.39 7.85 -17.24
C ASP A 83 -9.95 6.40 -17.14
N ARG A 84 -10.21 5.61 -18.18
CA ARG A 84 -9.87 4.19 -18.22
C ARG A 84 -8.36 3.92 -18.17
N ARG A 85 -7.54 4.94 -18.43
CA ARG A 85 -6.08 4.82 -18.32
C ARG A 85 -5.62 4.92 -16.88
N SER A 86 -6.44 5.49 -16.03
CA SER A 86 -6.14 5.64 -14.61
C SER A 86 -6.75 4.49 -13.84
N LYS A 87 -6.01 4.01 -12.84
CA LYS A 87 -6.50 2.98 -11.91
C LYS A 87 -6.82 3.66 -10.59
N ARG A 88 -8.04 3.41 -10.11
CA ARG A 88 -8.45 3.91 -8.81
C ARG A 88 -8.14 2.90 -7.73
N LEU A 89 -7.56 3.38 -6.63
CA LEU A 89 -7.09 2.56 -5.52
C LEU A 89 -7.89 2.90 -4.28
N THR A 90 -8.45 1.88 -3.63
CA THR A 90 -9.16 2.04 -2.37
C THR A 90 -8.76 0.90 -1.44
N LEU A 91 -8.91 1.11 -0.12
CA LEU A 91 -8.68 0.04 0.84
C LEU A 91 -9.87 -0.92 0.84
N THR A 92 -9.57 -2.21 0.93
CA THR A 92 -10.58 -3.24 1.21
C THR A 92 -10.88 -3.22 2.71
N LYS A 93 -11.85 -4.01 3.15
CA LYS A 93 -12.12 -4.18 4.59
C LYS A 93 -10.89 -4.70 5.32
N LYS A 94 -10.16 -5.64 4.71
CA LYS A 94 -8.89 -6.15 5.26
C LYS A 94 -7.84 -5.05 5.35
N GLY A 95 -7.78 -4.21 4.32
CA GLY A 95 -6.84 -3.08 4.30
C GLY A 95 -7.16 -2.04 5.35
N GLU A 96 -8.44 -1.76 5.58
CA GLU A 96 -8.86 -0.84 6.64
C GLU A 96 -8.53 -1.38 8.02
N ALA A 97 -8.72 -2.69 8.24
CA ALA A 97 -8.36 -3.33 9.49
C ALA A 97 -6.85 -3.26 9.74
N PHE A 98 -6.06 -3.49 8.70
CA PHE A 98 -4.61 -3.39 8.79
C PHE A 98 -4.16 -1.95 9.08
N TYR A 99 -4.78 -0.97 8.42
CA TYR A 99 -4.49 0.44 8.67
C TYR A 99 -4.82 0.83 10.10
N LYS A 100 -5.92 0.31 10.65
CA LYS A 100 -6.27 0.54 12.05
C LYS A 100 -5.19 -0.01 12.98
N GLN A 101 -4.66 -1.19 12.69
CA GLN A 101 -3.57 -1.78 13.47
C GLN A 101 -2.32 -0.91 13.41
N ILE A 102 -2.01 -0.35 12.23
CA ILE A 102 -0.89 0.59 12.11
C ILE A 102 -1.11 1.79 13.03
N LYS A 103 -2.30 2.38 12.98
CA LYS A 103 -2.61 3.55 13.82
C LYS A 103 -2.51 3.22 15.31
N ASP A 104 -2.90 2.02 15.71
CA ASP A 104 -2.82 1.59 17.10
C ASP A 104 -1.38 1.49 17.61
N HIS A 105 -0.40 1.34 16.71
CA HIS A 105 1.03 1.33 17.05
C HIS A 105 1.63 2.73 17.15
N LEU A 106 0.93 3.72 16.67
CA LEU A 106 1.40 5.11 16.70
C LEU A 106 0.71 5.87 17.83
#